data_9becdb094481e2da0d3ccca0edc17bc1
#
_entry.id   9becdb094481e2da0d3ccca0edc17bc1
#
_cell.length_a   1.000
_cell.length_b   1.000
_cell.length_c   1.000
_cell.angle_alpha   90.00
_cell.angle_beta   90.00
_cell.angle_gamma   90.00
#
_symmetry.space_group_name_H-M   'P 1'
#
loop_
_entity.id
_entity.type
_entity.pdbx_description
1 polymer ?
#
loop_
_entity_poly.entity_id
_entity_poly.type
_entity_poly.pdbx_seq_one_letter_code
_entity_poly.pdbx_strand_id
1 'polypeptide(L)'
;LNLYAAAQSRAEADWLVGINATRALTCKFNAQLSAGRVQTPTLALLVQREEEIRRFVPKDYYTVRADLGNFFVTWHNGKNQTAISDKEKADAIAEKIREKKFRITEVKKTFGSTPPPMLYDLTELQRDANKLYQYSPKQTLNIMQRLYETHKALTYPRTDSRYLTADLVPTLPERLRAVNHGEFGPIVGEIFRTRKSISHACVNNAKVTDHHAIIPTEEQVNLLSLNQEEKRIYTLVVKRFLTCFYPSYDFKKIRVELTAEGESFSAAGREIIELGWKKVEKGIEEDEEAAEQVLPNLRQGDSFVCKNIQLKAQKTAPPARYTEAT
;
A
#
# COMPACT_ATOMS: atom_id res chain seq x y z
N LEU A 1 -8.43 -38.43 3.52
CA LEU A 1 -9.73 -38.65 2.88
C LEU A 1 -10.46 -37.35 2.54
N ASN A 2 -10.63 -36.41 3.46
CA ASN A 2 -11.38 -35.18 3.23
C ASN A 2 -10.73 -34.25 2.16
N LEU A 3 -9.41 -34.13 2.15
CA LEU A 3 -8.69 -33.33 1.17
C LEU A 3 -8.81 -33.91 -0.25
N TYR A 4 -8.75 -35.25 -0.37
CA TYR A 4 -8.96 -35.93 -1.64
C TYR A 4 -10.39 -35.74 -2.15
N ALA A 5 -11.39 -35.91 -1.27
CA ALA A 5 -12.81 -35.73 -1.60
C ALA A 5 -13.08 -34.27 -2.05
N ALA A 6 -12.46 -33.27 -1.38
CA ALA A 6 -12.55 -31.86 -1.78
C ALA A 6 -11.93 -31.62 -3.17
N ALA A 7 -10.77 -32.20 -3.46
CA ALA A 7 -10.12 -32.08 -4.76
C ALA A 7 -10.94 -32.73 -5.88
N GLN A 8 -11.50 -33.91 -5.62
CA GLN A 8 -12.39 -34.63 -6.56
C GLN A 8 -13.67 -33.83 -6.82
N SER A 9 -14.34 -33.36 -5.78
CA SER A 9 -15.57 -32.54 -5.92
C SER A 9 -15.32 -31.27 -6.72
N ARG A 10 -14.16 -30.64 -6.50
CA ARG A 10 -13.75 -29.47 -7.28
C ARG A 10 -13.57 -29.81 -8.77
N ALA A 11 -12.86 -30.88 -9.07
CA ALA A 11 -12.63 -31.32 -10.46
C ALA A 11 -13.93 -31.66 -11.19
N GLU A 12 -14.83 -32.39 -10.52
CA GLU A 12 -16.15 -32.76 -11.06
C GLU A 12 -17.02 -31.51 -11.28
N ALA A 13 -17.06 -30.60 -10.32
CA ALA A 13 -17.83 -29.35 -10.44
C ALA A 13 -17.30 -28.49 -11.59
N ASP A 14 -15.97 -28.35 -11.74
CA ASP A 14 -15.36 -27.62 -12.84
C ASP A 14 -15.72 -28.21 -14.18
N TRP A 15 -15.70 -29.54 -14.28
CA TRP A 15 -16.03 -30.23 -15.51
C TRP A 15 -17.52 -30.12 -15.86
N LEU A 16 -18.41 -30.43 -14.93
CA LEU A 16 -19.87 -30.43 -15.15
C LEU A 16 -20.38 -29.01 -15.48
N VAL A 17 -19.98 -28.00 -14.67
CA VAL A 17 -20.39 -26.62 -14.91
C VAL A 17 -19.79 -26.09 -16.21
N GLY A 18 -18.51 -26.31 -16.44
CA GLY A 18 -17.80 -25.82 -17.62
C GLY A 18 -18.38 -26.37 -18.92
N ILE A 19 -18.59 -27.70 -19.00
CA ILE A 19 -19.16 -28.34 -20.22
C ILE A 19 -20.60 -27.89 -20.45
N ASN A 20 -21.46 -27.97 -19.46
CA ASN A 20 -22.88 -27.68 -19.65
C ASN A 20 -23.11 -26.20 -19.98
N ALA A 21 -22.44 -25.29 -19.26
CA ALA A 21 -22.54 -23.86 -19.55
C ALA A 21 -21.96 -23.50 -20.93
N THR A 22 -20.82 -24.06 -21.29
CA THR A 22 -20.21 -23.87 -22.62
C THR A 22 -21.16 -24.33 -23.74
N ARG A 23 -21.72 -25.52 -23.64
CA ARG A 23 -22.67 -26.06 -24.64
C ARG A 23 -23.94 -25.23 -24.72
N ALA A 24 -24.52 -24.86 -23.57
CA ALA A 24 -25.72 -24.04 -23.53
C ALA A 24 -25.51 -22.67 -24.19
N LEU A 25 -24.38 -22.00 -23.91
CA LEU A 25 -24.03 -20.72 -24.54
C LEU A 25 -23.76 -20.87 -26.04
N THR A 26 -22.99 -21.88 -26.44
CA THR A 26 -22.70 -22.15 -27.84
C THR A 26 -23.97 -22.40 -28.64
N CYS A 27 -24.88 -23.23 -28.13
CA CYS A 27 -26.16 -23.51 -28.78
C CYS A 27 -27.07 -22.27 -28.83
N LYS A 28 -27.16 -21.54 -27.71
CA LYS A 28 -28.05 -20.37 -27.61
C LYS A 28 -27.64 -19.24 -28.54
N PHE A 29 -26.35 -18.97 -28.65
CA PHE A 29 -25.82 -17.83 -29.40
C PHE A 29 -25.27 -18.22 -30.78
N ASN A 30 -25.32 -19.51 -31.14
CA ASN A 30 -24.74 -20.05 -32.35
C ASN A 30 -23.30 -19.55 -32.64
N ALA A 31 -22.48 -19.54 -31.61
CA ALA A 31 -21.11 -19.03 -31.62
C ALA A 31 -20.23 -19.92 -30.72
N GLN A 32 -18.96 -20.08 -31.07
CA GLN A 32 -18.00 -20.82 -30.24
C GLN A 32 -17.68 -20.02 -28.97
N LEU A 33 -18.41 -20.28 -27.90
CA LEU A 33 -18.26 -19.65 -26.61
C LEU A 33 -17.76 -20.65 -25.58
N SER A 34 -17.02 -20.19 -24.59
CA SER A 34 -16.57 -21.01 -23.47
C SER A 34 -17.00 -20.39 -22.15
N ALA A 35 -17.30 -21.24 -21.18
CA ALA A 35 -17.59 -20.85 -19.81
C ALA A 35 -16.78 -21.70 -18.83
N GLY A 36 -16.37 -21.11 -17.73
CA GLY A 36 -15.63 -21.80 -16.67
C GLY A 36 -15.87 -21.15 -15.32
N ARG A 37 -15.71 -21.94 -14.28
CA ARG A 37 -16.00 -21.53 -12.91
C ARG A 37 -15.15 -20.38 -12.39
N VAL A 38 -13.95 -20.17 -12.93
CA VAL A 38 -13.06 -19.06 -12.57
C VAL A 38 -13.07 -17.96 -13.63
N GLN A 39 -12.84 -18.31 -14.90
CA GLN A 39 -12.71 -17.33 -15.98
C GLN A 39 -13.99 -16.51 -16.21
N THR A 40 -15.17 -17.14 -16.15
CA THR A 40 -16.43 -16.44 -16.44
C THR A 40 -16.80 -15.43 -15.34
N PRO A 41 -16.74 -15.76 -14.04
CA PRO A 41 -16.93 -14.74 -12.99
C PRO A 41 -15.88 -13.64 -13.03
N THR A 42 -14.62 -13.95 -13.32
CA THR A 42 -13.57 -12.94 -13.45
C THR A 42 -13.89 -11.97 -14.61
N LEU A 43 -14.29 -12.50 -15.77
CA LEU A 43 -14.72 -11.66 -16.90
C LEU A 43 -15.95 -10.82 -16.54
N ALA A 44 -16.93 -11.40 -15.81
CA ALA A 44 -18.10 -10.66 -15.39
C ALA A 44 -17.77 -9.47 -14.48
N LEU A 45 -16.81 -9.62 -13.54
CA LEU A 45 -16.33 -8.51 -12.71
C LEU A 45 -15.69 -7.41 -13.56
N LEU A 46 -14.89 -7.75 -14.56
CA LEU A 46 -14.29 -6.78 -15.47
C LEU A 46 -15.36 -6.04 -16.28
N VAL A 47 -16.34 -6.76 -16.84
CA VAL A 47 -17.45 -6.15 -17.59
C VAL A 47 -18.26 -5.22 -16.69
N GLN A 48 -18.61 -5.64 -15.49
CA GLN A 48 -19.32 -4.80 -14.52
C GLN A 48 -18.55 -3.50 -14.24
N ARG A 49 -17.23 -3.59 -14.01
CA ARG A 49 -16.37 -2.42 -13.77
C ARG A 49 -16.34 -1.48 -14.99
N GLU A 50 -16.24 -2.02 -16.21
CA GLU A 50 -16.29 -1.21 -17.43
C GLU A 50 -17.66 -0.54 -17.62
N GLU A 51 -18.76 -1.20 -17.24
CA GLU A 51 -20.09 -0.58 -17.26
C GLU A 51 -20.22 0.52 -16.21
N GLU A 52 -19.69 0.33 -15.00
CA GLU A 52 -19.63 1.38 -13.98
C GLU A 52 -18.88 2.61 -14.50
N ILE A 53 -17.74 2.41 -15.14
CA ILE A 53 -16.94 3.49 -15.74
C ILE A 53 -17.71 4.19 -16.88
N ARG A 54 -18.35 3.44 -17.77
CA ARG A 54 -19.12 4.00 -18.91
C ARG A 54 -20.34 4.82 -18.44
N ARG A 55 -21.01 4.37 -17.38
CA ARG A 55 -22.19 5.04 -16.83
C ARG A 55 -21.84 6.19 -15.89
N PHE A 56 -20.56 6.33 -15.55
CA PHE A 56 -20.12 7.36 -14.62
C PHE A 56 -20.23 8.75 -15.27
N VAL A 57 -20.94 9.64 -14.57
CA VAL A 57 -21.05 11.05 -14.96
C VAL A 57 -20.22 11.89 -13.98
N PRO A 58 -19.13 12.51 -14.45
CA PRO A 58 -18.32 13.38 -13.61
C PRO A 58 -19.15 14.55 -13.08
N LYS A 59 -18.99 14.83 -11.77
CA LYS A 59 -19.60 16.00 -11.12
C LYS A 59 -18.50 16.95 -10.67
N ASP A 60 -18.71 18.23 -10.93
CA ASP A 60 -17.82 19.27 -10.44
C ASP A 60 -17.99 19.44 -8.93
N TYR A 61 -16.90 19.66 -8.25
CA TYR A 61 -16.88 20.07 -6.85
C TYR A 61 -15.70 21.00 -6.59
N TYR A 62 -15.83 21.79 -5.53
CA TYR A 62 -14.87 22.81 -5.15
C TYR A 62 -14.38 22.56 -3.74
N THR A 63 -13.11 22.87 -3.50
CA THR A 63 -12.51 22.86 -2.17
C THR A 63 -11.90 24.21 -1.87
N VAL A 64 -12.21 24.77 -0.70
CA VAL A 64 -11.65 26.04 -0.21
C VAL A 64 -10.53 25.74 0.75
N ARG A 65 -9.33 26.22 0.44
CA ARG A 65 -8.14 26.10 1.25
C ARG A 65 -7.57 27.47 1.57
N ALA A 66 -7.33 27.73 2.84
CA ALA A 66 -6.75 28.99 3.30
C ALA A 66 -5.29 28.79 3.73
N ASP A 67 -4.41 29.69 3.31
CA ASP A 67 -3.04 29.77 3.73
C ASP A 67 -2.92 30.70 4.94
N LEU A 68 -2.46 30.17 6.06
CA LEU A 68 -2.25 30.91 7.31
C LEU A 68 -0.77 31.26 7.53
N GLY A 69 0.05 31.10 6.49
CA GLY A 69 1.47 31.45 6.44
C GLY A 69 2.40 30.26 6.68
N ASN A 70 2.25 29.55 7.78
CA ASN A 70 3.09 28.38 8.10
C ASN A 70 2.39 27.04 7.85
N PHE A 71 1.09 27.09 7.62
CA PHE A 71 0.29 25.90 7.32
C PHE A 71 -1.00 26.28 6.60
N PHE A 72 -1.63 25.28 6.01
CA PHE A 72 -2.89 25.42 5.31
C PHE A 72 -4.03 24.76 6.07
N VAL A 73 -5.21 25.35 5.94
CA VAL A 73 -6.44 24.78 6.47
C VAL A 73 -7.46 24.58 5.35
N THR A 74 -8.26 23.54 5.45
CA THR A 74 -9.30 23.22 4.44
C THR A 74 -10.67 23.36 5.08
N TRP A 75 -11.58 24.03 4.38
CA TRP A 75 -12.97 24.17 4.79
C TRP A 75 -13.67 22.81 4.86
N HIS A 76 -14.62 22.66 5.79
CA HIS A 76 -15.52 21.51 5.85
C HIS A 76 -16.91 21.93 6.42
N ASN A 77 -17.91 21.14 6.10
CA ASN A 77 -19.32 21.41 6.46
C ASN A 77 -19.69 21.02 7.91
N GLY A 78 -18.74 20.89 8.82
CA GLY A 78 -18.98 20.39 10.19
C GLY A 78 -19.11 18.87 10.29
N LYS A 79 -19.32 18.15 9.18
CA LYS A 79 -19.34 16.67 9.09
C LYS A 79 -18.10 16.11 8.39
N ASN A 80 -17.01 16.84 8.38
CA ASN A 80 -15.74 16.50 7.71
C ASN A 80 -15.83 16.35 6.18
N GLN A 81 -16.88 16.84 5.52
CA GLN A 81 -16.96 16.87 4.07
C GLN A 81 -16.38 18.19 3.56
N THR A 82 -15.34 18.10 2.74
CA THR A 82 -14.59 19.24 2.20
C THR A 82 -15.05 19.65 0.80
N ALA A 83 -15.81 18.78 0.13
CA ALA A 83 -16.31 19.01 -1.22
C ALA A 83 -17.57 19.88 -1.18
N ILE A 84 -17.56 20.94 -1.96
CA ILE A 84 -18.68 21.86 -2.17
C ILE A 84 -19.16 21.69 -3.62
N SER A 85 -20.38 21.28 -3.83
CA SER A 85 -20.95 21.04 -5.18
C SER A 85 -21.33 22.33 -5.91
N ASP A 86 -21.55 23.42 -5.18
CA ASP A 86 -21.99 24.71 -5.69
C ASP A 86 -20.82 25.71 -5.73
N LYS A 87 -20.53 26.22 -6.92
CA LYS A 87 -19.45 27.19 -7.15
C LYS A 87 -19.71 28.50 -6.43
N GLU A 88 -20.94 29.04 -6.51
CA GLU A 88 -21.29 30.32 -5.90
C GLU A 88 -21.10 30.26 -4.37
N LYS A 89 -21.49 29.14 -3.77
CA LYS A 89 -21.26 28.90 -2.35
C LYS A 89 -19.79 28.85 -2.01
N ALA A 90 -18.98 28.20 -2.85
CA ALA A 90 -17.52 28.11 -2.62
C ALA A 90 -16.86 29.49 -2.76
N ASP A 91 -17.25 30.29 -3.76
CA ASP A 91 -16.79 31.65 -3.95
C ASP A 91 -17.22 32.56 -2.77
N ALA A 92 -18.47 32.45 -2.31
CA ALA A 92 -18.97 33.21 -1.15
C ALA A 92 -18.19 32.88 0.14
N ILE A 93 -17.87 31.60 0.41
CA ILE A 93 -17.05 31.22 1.54
C ILE A 93 -15.63 31.82 1.40
N ALA A 94 -15.03 31.76 0.21
CA ALA A 94 -13.69 32.27 -0.03
C ALA A 94 -13.65 33.80 0.22
N GLU A 95 -14.62 34.58 -0.29
CA GLU A 95 -14.69 36.02 -0.05
C GLU A 95 -14.94 36.38 1.43
N LYS A 96 -15.80 35.61 2.11
CA LYS A 96 -16.15 35.81 3.52
C LYS A 96 -14.94 35.70 4.46
N ILE A 97 -13.97 34.83 4.14
CA ILE A 97 -12.80 34.57 4.96
C ILE A 97 -11.53 35.29 4.54
N ARG A 98 -11.60 36.09 3.47
CA ARG A 98 -10.46 36.87 2.95
C ARG A 98 -9.94 37.83 4.00
N GLU A 99 -8.63 37.72 4.30
CA GLU A 99 -7.94 38.56 5.31
C GLU A 99 -8.52 38.46 6.73
N LYS A 100 -9.37 37.48 6.98
CA LYS A 100 -9.99 37.27 8.29
C LYS A 100 -9.11 36.49 9.24
N LYS A 101 -9.43 36.57 10.53
CA LYS A 101 -8.75 35.82 11.59
C LYS A 101 -9.39 34.44 11.73
N PHE A 102 -8.55 33.43 11.69
CA PHE A 102 -8.87 32.05 11.98
C PHE A 102 -8.50 31.75 13.43
N ARG A 103 -9.45 31.30 14.23
CA ARG A 103 -9.21 30.95 15.62
C ARG A 103 -9.24 29.44 15.79
N ILE A 104 -8.23 28.89 16.46
CA ILE A 104 -8.17 27.48 16.82
C ILE A 104 -9.20 27.18 17.91
N THR A 105 -10.14 26.29 17.61
CA THR A 105 -11.18 25.82 18.53
C THR A 105 -10.78 24.54 19.24
N GLU A 106 -10.04 23.66 18.56
CA GLU A 106 -9.58 22.39 19.13
C GLU A 106 -8.24 21.97 18.53
N VAL A 107 -7.38 21.40 19.37
CA VAL A 107 -6.15 20.71 18.93
C VAL A 107 -6.18 19.30 19.50
N LYS A 108 -6.33 18.32 18.64
CA LYS A 108 -6.35 16.90 19.00
C LYS A 108 -5.03 16.24 18.57
N LYS A 109 -4.32 15.66 19.54
CA LYS A 109 -3.11 14.87 19.31
C LYS A 109 -3.38 13.40 19.61
N THR A 110 -3.14 12.53 18.64
CA THR A 110 -3.37 11.09 18.78
C THR A 110 -2.09 10.34 18.46
N PHE A 111 -1.69 9.43 19.33
CA PHE A 111 -0.56 8.55 19.06
C PHE A 111 -0.94 7.51 17.99
N GLY A 112 -0.07 7.29 17.05
CA GLY A 112 -0.19 6.26 16.01
C GLY A 112 1.10 5.45 15.95
N SER A 113 0.95 4.15 15.77
CA SER A 113 2.06 3.21 15.62
C SER A 113 1.75 2.25 14.47
N THR A 114 2.67 2.09 13.54
CA THR A 114 2.53 1.14 12.43
C THR A 114 3.65 0.12 12.51
N PRO A 115 3.33 -1.16 12.75
CA PRO A 115 4.34 -2.21 12.81
C PRO A 115 5.02 -2.42 11.45
N PRO A 116 6.21 -3.03 11.42
CA PRO A 116 6.85 -3.40 10.16
C PRO A 116 5.93 -4.32 9.36
N PRO A 117 5.93 -4.19 8.02
CA PRO A 117 5.19 -5.09 7.16
C PRO A 117 5.71 -6.52 7.30
N MET A 118 4.81 -7.50 7.17
CA MET A 118 5.18 -8.91 7.19
C MET A 118 6.07 -9.26 6.00
N LEU A 119 6.84 -10.34 6.12
CA LEU A 119 7.63 -10.88 5.02
C LEU A 119 6.75 -11.20 3.80
N TYR A 120 7.37 -11.35 2.65
CA TYR A 120 6.65 -11.68 1.43
C TYR A 120 6.24 -13.14 1.35
N ASP A 121 4.97 -13.36 1.00
CA ASP A 121 4.53 -14.50 0.19
C ASP A 121 4.60 -14.14 -1.30
N LEU A 122 4.29 -15.09 -2.18
CA LEU A 122 4.32 -14.84 -3.62
C LEU A 122 3.31 -13.76 -4.04
N THR A 123 2.11 -13.80 -3.49
CA THR A 123 1.01 -12.88 -3.89
C THR A 123 1.32 -11.43 -3.52
N GLU A 124 1.80 -11.18 -2.31
CA GLU A 124 2.18 -9.82 -1.89
C GLU A 124 3.35 -9.28 -2.69
N LEU A 125 4.36 -10.14 -2.99
CA LEU A 125 5.47 -9.73 -3.85
C LEU A 125 5.01 -9.39 -5.27
N GLN A 126 4.08 -10.17 -5.84
CA GLN A 126 3.49 -9.88 -7.15
C GLN A 126 2.72 -8.55 -7.15
N ARG A 127 1.97 -8.26 -6.08
CA ARG A 127 1.26 -6.99 -5.92
C ARG A 127 2.20 -5.78 -5.88
N ASP A 128 3.24 -5.85 -5.05
CA ASP A 128 4.21 -4.77 -4.93
C ASP A 128 5.02 -4.59 -6.23
N ALA A 129 5.41 -5.68 -6.88
CA ALA A 129 6.09 -5.65 -8.18
C ALA A 129 5.20 -5.04 -9.28
N ASN A 130 3.90 -5.33 -9.29
CA ASN A 130 2.95 -4.73 -10.21
C ASN A 130 2.76 -3.24 -9.92
N LYS A 131 2.55 -2.88 -8.64
CA LYS A 131 2.37 -1.48 -8.21
C LYS A 131 3.57 -0.61 -8.59
N LEU A 132 4.79 -1.09 -8.34
CA LEU A 132 6.01 -0.30 -8.50
C LEU A 132 6.61 -0.35 -9.91
N TYR A 133 6.51 -1.50 -10.57
CA TYR A 133 7.21 -1.74 -11.84
C TYR A 133 6.29 -2.18 -12.98
N GLN A 134 4.99 -2.31 -12.73
CA GLN A 134 4.00 -2.79 -13.70
C GLN A 134 4.29 -4.22 -14.21
N TYR A 135 4.98 -5.04 -13.39
CA TYR A 135 5.23 -6.43 -13.75
C TYR A 135 3.98 -7.28 -13.57
N SER A 136 3.72 -8.16 -14.53
CA SER A 136 2.65 -9.15 -14.37
C SER A 136 3.01 -10.21 -13.32
N PRO A 137 2.04 -10.90 -12.71
CA PRO A 137 2.30 -11.99 -11.78
C PRO A 137 3.17 -13.10 -12.40
N LYS A 138 2.95 -13.42 -13.69
CA LYS A 138 3.76 -14.40 -14.41
C LYS A 138 5.21 -13.93 -14.58
N GLN A 139 5.40 -12.67 -14.95
CA GLN A 139 6.75 -12.07 -15.08
C GLN A 139 7.46 -12.09 -13.74
N THR A 140 6.81 -11.64 -12.66
CA THR A 140 7.36 -11.64 -11.30
C THR A 140 7.78 -13.05 -10.88
N LEU A 141 6.92 -14.06 -11.09
CA LEU A 141 7.24 -15.44 -10.77
C LEU A 141 8.44 -15.96 -11.56
N ASN A 142 8.54 -15.65 -12.86
CA ASN A 142 9.67 -16.07 -13.69
C ASN A 142 11.00 -15.44 -13.20
N ILE A 143 10.97 -14.17 -12.81
CA ILE A 143 12.13 -13.49 -12.23
C ILE A 143 12.53 -14.18 -10.91
N MET A 144 11.54 -14.44 -10.05
CA MET A 144 11.75 -15.13 -8.79
C MET A 144 12.35 -16.52 -8.95
N GLN A 145 11.90 -17.30 -9.96
CA GLN A 145 12.45 -18.61 -10.25
C GLN A 145 13.94 -18.52 -10.65
N ARG A 146 14.33 -17.53 -11.45
CA ARG A 146 15.76 -17.32 -11.78
C ARG A 146 16.57 -16.93 -10.55
N LEU A 147 16.06 -16.03 -9.68
CA LEU A 147 16.72 -15.66 -8.44
C LEU A 147 16.88 -16.85 -7.48
N TYR A 148 15.93 -17.78 -7.46
CA TYR A 148 15.99 -19.01 -6.67
C TYR A 148 16.88 -20.08 -7.31
N GLU A 149 16.65 -20.43 -8.59
CA GLU A 149 17.26 -21.59 -9.24
C GLU A 149 18.67 -21.30 -9.74
N THR A 150 18.89 -20.15 -10.37
CA THR A 150 20.15 -19.79 -11.00
C THR A 150 21.08 -19.05 -10.06
N HIS A 151 20.59 -18.01 -9.42
CA HIS A 151 21.39 -17.13 -8.57
C HIS A 151 21.47 -17.61 -7.12
N LYS A 152 20.60 -18.53 -6.69
CA LYS A 152 20.46 -18.99 -5.29
C LYS A 152 20.30 -17.85 -4.29
N ALA A 153 19.80 -16.71 -4.76
CA ALA A 153 19.74 -15.46 -4.03
C ALA A 153 18.57 -15.37 -3.03
N LEU A 154 17.47 -16.05 -3.36
CA LEU A 154 16.22 -16.02 -2.59
C LEU A 154 15.74 -17.44 -2.30
N THR A 155 14.89 -17.57 -1.27
CA THR A 155 14.26 -18.84 -0.92
C THR A 155 13.14 -19.20 -1.91
N TYR A 156 12.55 -20.38 -1.75
CA TYR A 156 11.55 -20.91 -2.68
C TYR A 156 10.41 -19.95 -2.94
N PRO A 157 10.09 -19.62 -4.21
CA PRO A 157 9.18 -18.53 -4.54
C PRO A 157 7.69 -18.85 -4.37
N ARG A 158 7.30 -20.13 -4.44
CA ARG A 158 5.88 -20.53 -4.40
C ARG A 158 5.46 -20.85 -2.98
N THR A 159 5.26 -19.82 -2.18
CA THR A 159 4.78 -19.93 -0.81
C THR A 159 3.62 -18.98 -0.57
N ASP A 160 2.68 -19.40 0.26
CA ASP A 160 1.58 -18.61 0.81
C ASP A 160 1.86 -18.11 2.23
N SER A 161 3.00 -18.52 2.80
CA SER A 161 3.40 -18.12 4.14
C SER A 161 4.17 -16.79 4.14
N ARG A 162 3.85 -15.97 5.13
CA ARG A 162 4.54 -14.70 5.44
C ARG A 162 5.36 -14.78 6.73
N TYR A 163 5.60 -16.01 7.20
CA TYR A 163 6.25 -16.30 8.47
C TYR A 163 7.49 -17.16 8.27
N LEU A 164 8.40 -17.06 9.25
CA LEU A 164 9.53 -17.95 9.40
C LEU A 164 9.24 -18.98 10.50
N THR A 165 9.92 -20.10 10.44
CA THR A 165 9.98 -21.08 11.52
C THR A 165 11.08 -20.71 12.51
N ALA A 166 10.97 -21.18 13.76
CA ALA A 166 11.91 -20.86 14.83
C ALA A 166 13.34 -21.40 14.57
N ASP A 167 13.46 -22.51 13.83
CA ASP A 167 14.73 -23.11 13.44
C ASP A 167 15.52 -22.25 12.44
N LEU A 168 14.86 -21.37 11.69
CA LEU A 168 15.54 -20.42 10.79
C LEU A 168 16.16 -19.21 11.52
N VAL A 169 15.69 -18.87 12.72
CA VAL A 169 16.18 -17.71 13.45
C VAL A 169 17.69 -17.70 13.67
N PRO A 170 18.34 -18.84 14.03
CA PRO A 170 19.80 -18.90 14.15
C PRO A 170 20.56 -18.63 12.85
N THR A 171 19.97 -18.84 11.67
CA THR A 171 20.61 -18.61 10.35
C THR A 171 20.55 -17.16 9.89
N LEU A 172 19.69 -16.33 10.48
CA LEU A 172 19.47 -14.95 10.06
C LEU A 172 20.73 -14.07 10.07
N PRO A 173 21.68 -14.22 11.01
CA PRO A 173 22.93 -13.45 10.97
C PRO A 173 23.76 -13.71 9.71
N GLU A 174 23.76 -14.93 9.17
CA GLU A 174 24.48 -15.27 7.93
C GLU A 174 23.78 -14.63 6.73
N ARG A 175 22.47 -14.68 6.69
CA ARG A 175 21.64 -14.00 5.65
C ARG A 175 21.82 -12.48 5.68
N LEU A 176 21.91 -11.89 6.87
CA LEU A 176 22.23 -10.46 7.01
C LEU A 176 23.65 -10.14 6.47
N ARG A 177 24.65 -11.02 6.68
CA ARG A 177 25.98 -10.83 6.10
C ARG A 177 25.97 -10.95 4.59
N ALA A 178 25.18 -11.88 4.04
CA ALA A 178 25.06 -12.08 2.60
C ALA A 178 24.49 -10.85 1.88
N VAL A 179 23.56 -10.12 2.51
CA VAL A 179 22.96 -8.88 1.95
C VAL A 179 23.72 -7.60 2.36
N ASN A 180 24.85 -7.71 3.06
CA ASN A 180 25.64 -6.57 3.52
C ASN A 180 26.46 -5.96 2.39
N HIS A 181 25.81 -5.36 1.40
CA HIS A 181 26.46 -4.73 0.27
C HIS A 181 25.61 -3.54 -0.25
N GLY A 182 26.25 -2.66 -1.02
CA GLY A 182 25.57 -1.54 -1.68
C GLY A 182 24.77 -0.68 -0.71
N GLU A 183 23.53 -0.38 -1.07
CA GLU A 183 22.60 0.44 -0.28
C GLU A 183 22.20 -0.20 1.05
N PHE A 184 22.33 -1.51 1.20
CA PHE A 184 21.95 -2.24 2.42
C PHE A 184 23.02 -2.22 3.51
N GLY A 185 24.29 -1.98 3.14
CA GLY A 185 25.41 -2.00 4.08
C GLY A 185 25.21 -1.17 5.34
N PRO A 186 24.83 0.10 5.25
CA PRO A 186 24.56 0.93 6.44
C PRO A 186 23.46 0.38 7.34
N ILE A 187 22.39 -0.18 6.74
CA ILE A 187 21.23 -0.74 7.45
C ILE A 187 21.65 -2.02 8.20
N VAL A 188 22.34 -2.93 7.52
CA VAL A 188 22.87 -4.17 8.11
C VAL A 188 23.88 -3.86 9.22
N GLY A 189 24.78 -2.89 8.98
CA GLY A 189 25.73 -2.42 9.97
C GLY A 189 25.04 -1.87 11.24
N GLU A 190 23.93 -1.15 11.11
CA GLU A 190 23.13 -0.71 12.24
C GLU A 190 22.51 -1.89 13.00
N ILE A 191 21.93 -2.87 12.28
CA ILE A 191 21.33 -4.07 12.89
C ILE A 191 22.36 -4.81 13.75
N PHE A 192 23.57 -5.06 13.23
CA PHE A 192 24.62 -5.74 13.99
C PHE A 192 25.12 -4.91 15.19
N ARG A 193 25.38 -3.62 14.99
CA ARG A 193 25.86 -2.74 16.04
C ARG A 193 24.87 -2.64 17.21
N THR A 194 23.57 -2.57 16.91
CA THR A 194 22.52 -2.44 17.91
C THR A 194 21.94 -3.77 18.37
N ARG A 195 22.47 -4.89 17.86
CA ARG A 195 22.03 -6.27 18.19
C ARG A 195 20.53 -6.46 18.03
N LYS A 196 19.95 -5.88 16.99
CA LYS A 196 18.53 -6.05 16.69
C LYS A 196 18.24 -7.50 16.30
N SER A 197 17.21 -8.07 16.87
CA SER A 197 16.65 -9.37 16.47
C SER A 197 15.43 -9.15 15.55
N ILE A 198 15.10 -10.18 14.78
CA ILE A 198 13.88 -10.16 13.99
C ILE A 198 12.65 -10.03 14.89
N SER A 199 11.63 -9.32 14.41
CA SER A 199 10.36 -9.20 15.13
C SER A 199 9.73 -10.57 15.39
N HIS A 200 9.31 -10.83 16.62
CA HIS A 200 8.58 -12.05 16.96
C HIS A 200 7.31 -12.24 16.15
N ALA A 201 6.71 -11.16 15.65
CA ALA A 201 5.55 -11.23 14.77
C ALA A 201 5.85 -11.97 13.45
N CYS A 202 7.11 -11.99 12.99
CA CYS A 202 7.52 -12.66 11.76
C CYS A 202 7.83 -14.16 11.95
N VAL A 203 7.84 -14.69 13.19
CA VAL A 203 8.19 -16.08 13.50
C VAL A 203 6.98 -16.81 14.07
N ASN A 204 6.48 -17.80 13.33
CA ASN A 204 5.32 -18.60 13.77
C ASN A 204 5.27 -19.95 13.05
N ASN A 205 5.68 -21.02 13.73
CA ASN A 205 5.71 -22.37 13.18
C ASN A 205 4.33 -22.86 12.71
N ALA A 206 3.25 -22.47 13.40
CA ALA A 206 1.90 -22.94 13.06
C ALA A 206 1.34 -22.30 11.79
N LYS A 207 1.96 -21.23 11.29
CA LYS A 207 1.57 -20.51 10.08
C LYS A 207 2.53 -20.76 8.90
N VAL A 208 3.41 -21.72 9.03
CA VAL A 208 4.27 -22.24 7.96
C VAL A 208 3.81 -23.67 7.67
N THR A 209 3.32 -23.91 6.47
CA THR A 209 2.89 -25.24 6.02
C THR A 209 4.06 -25.98 5.37
N ASP A 210 4.23 -25.81 4.06
CA ASP A 210 5.28 -26.50 3.29
C ASP A 210 6.54 -25.64 3.16
N HIS A 211 6.37 -24.33 3.00
CA HIS A 211 7.46 -23.36 2.81
C HIS A 211 7.23 -22.11 3.64
N HIS A 212 8.32 -21.59 4.20
CA HIS A 212 8.32 -20.30 4.90
C HIS A 212 8.28 -19.12 3.91
N ALA A 213 8.18 -17.90 4.41
CA ALA A 213 8.20 -16.66 3.65
C ALA A 213 9.44 -16.54 2.74
N ILE A 214 9.31 -15.72 1.70
CA ILE A 214 10.40 -15.41 0.77
C ILE A 214 11.37 -14.45 1.45
N ILE A 215 12.63 -14.92 1.61
CA ILE A 215 13.73 -14.15 2.20
C ILE A 215 15.03 -14.37 1.42
N PRO A 216 16.06 -13.53 1.61
CA PRO A 216 17.39 -13.79 1.08
C PRO A 216 18.00 -15.09 1.66
N THR A 217 18.84 -15.74 0.87
CA THR A 217 19.62 -16.89 1.33
C THR A 217 20.92 -16.43 2.02
N GLU A 218 21.74 -17.39 2.42
CA GLU A 218 23.10 -17.15 2.95
C GLU A 218 24.14 -16.87 1.87
N GLU A 219 23.77 -17.06 0.59
CA GLU A 219 24.67 -16.87 -0.54
C GLU A 219 24.91 -15.39 -0.83
N GLN A 220 26.18 -15.03 -1.02
CA GLN A 220 26.54 -13.68 -1.45
C GLN A 220 26.26 -13.51 -2.94
N VAL A 221 25.32 -12.66 -3.25
CA VAL A 221 24.87 -12.41 -4.62
C VAL A 221 25.79 -11.39 -5.29
N ASN A 222 26.34 -11.78 -6.45
CA ASN A 222 26.99 -10.81 -7.32
C ASN A 222 25.95 -9.96 -8.04
N LEU A 223 25.72 -8.73 -7.55
CA LEU A 223 24.73 -7.82 -8.15
C LEU A 223 25.02 -7.47 -9.62
N LEU A 224 26.27 -7.60 -10.08
CA LEU A 224 26.62 -7.33 -11.48
C LEU A 224 26.12 -8.44 -12.43
N SER A 225 25.91 -9.65 -11.91
CA SER A 225 25.35 -10.77 -12.69
C SER A 225 23.82 -10.71 -12.83
N LEU A 226 23.16 -9.90 -12.02
CA LEU A 226 21.71 -9.72 -12.07
C LEU A 226 21.34 -8.70 -13.15
N ASN A 227 20.32 -9.01 -13.95
CA ASN A 227 19.72 -8.00 -14.83
C ASN A 227 18.87 -7.00 -14.03
N GLN A 228 18.36 -5.96 -14.68
CA GLN A 228 17.63 -4.88 -14.01
C GLN A 228 16.33 -5.35 -13.33
N GLU A 229 15.61 -6.29 -13.93
CA GLU A 229 14.38 -6.85 -13.36
C GLU A 229 14.67 -7.68 -12.13
N GLU A 230 15.71 -8.52 -12.20
CA GLU A 230 16.19 -9.34 -11.07
C GLU A 230 16.65 -8.47 -9.91
N LYS A 231 17.40 -7.38 -10.18
CA LYS A 231 17.80 -6.41 -9.16
C LYS A 231 16.60 -5.79 -8.45
N ARG A 232 15.58 -5.39 -9.21
CA ARG A 232 14.36 -4.79 -8.64
C ARG A 232 13.65 -5.74 -7.68
N ILE A 233 13.40 -6.98 -8.11
CA ILE A 233 12.73 -7.98 -7.26
C ILE A 233 13.60 -8.36 -6.06
N TYR A 234 14.89 -8.58 -6.26
CA TYR A 234 15.83 -8.84 -5.17
C TYR A 234 15.82 -7.71 -4.12
N THR A 235 15.89 -6.46 -4.59
CA THR A 235 15.83 -5.27 -3.71
C THR A 235 14.55 -5.22 -2.89
N LEU A 236 13.38 -5.51 -3.49
CA LEU A 236 12.12 -5.56 -2.75
C LEU A 236 12.17 -6.59 -1.62
N VAL A 237 12.64 -7.80 -1.92
CA VAL A 237 12.70 -8.88 -0.92
C VAL A 237 13.70 -8.54 0.19
N VAL A 238 14.90 -8.04 -0.16
CA VAL A 238 15.90 -7.65 0.84
C VAL A 238 15.38 -6.52 1.73
N LYS A 239 14.80 -5.47 1.16
CA LYS A 239 14.22 -4.37 1.95
C LYS A 239 13.14 -4.88 2.89
N ARG A 240 12.19 -5.69 2.42
CA ARG A 240 11.15 -6.29 3.23
C ARG A 240 11.72 -7.16 4.38
N PHE A 241 12.74 -7.94 4.11
CA PHE A 241 13.44 -8.73 5.11
C PHE A 241 14.09 -7.85 6.18
N LEU A 242 14.78 -6.79 5.77
CA LEU A 242 15.45 -5.87 6.69
C LEU A 242 14.47 -5.07 7.55
N THR A 243 13.28 -4.71 7.04
CA THR A 243 12.25 -4.01 7.84
C THR A 243 11.85 -4.79 9.08
N CYS A 244 11.88 -6.13 9.04
CA CYS A 244 11.49 -6.98 10.16
C CYS A 244 12.45 -6.92 11.37
N PHE A 245 13.62 -6.29 11.22
CA PHE A 245 14.58 -6.05 12.31
C PHE A 245 14.41 -4.68 12.97
N TYR A 246 13.47 -3.87 12.51
CA TYR A 246 13.24 -2.53 13.04
C TYR A 246 11.95 -2.46 13.84
N PRO A 247 11.87 -1.53 14.82
CA PRO A 247 10.64 -1.30 15.56
C PRO A 247 9.57 -0.67 14.68
N SER A 248 8.38 -0.50 15.23
CA SER A 248 7.28 0.21 14.60
C SER A 248 7.66 1.63 14.20
N TYR A 249 7.00 2.15 13.17
CA TYR A 249 6.96 3.56 12.84
C TYR A 249 5.98 4.26 13.76
N ASP A 250 6.49 5.11 14.65
CA ASP A 250 5.71 5.79 15.66
C ASP A 250 5.60 7.27 15.35
N PHE A 251 4.39 7.81 15.47
CA PHE A 251 4.07 9.19 15.14
C PHE A 251 2.90 9.72 15.95
N LYS A 252 2.80 11.05 16.04
CA LYS A 252 1.59 11.73 16.51
C LYS A 252 0.84 12.30 15.32
N LYS A 253 -0.42 11.95 15.17
CA LYS A 253 -1.36 12.67 14.32
C LYS A 253 -1.84 13.89 15.07
N ILE A 254 -1.70 15.06 14.43
CA ILE A 254 -2.18 16.33 14.95
C ILE A 254 -3.32 16.76 14.07
N ARG A 255 -4.50 16.93 14.64
CA ARG A 255 -5.64 17.52 13.97
C ARG A 255 -6.03 18.81 14.67
N VAL A 256 -6.21 19.85 13.90
CA VAL A 256 -6.55 21.18 14.38
C VAL A 256 -7.87 21.59 13.74
N GLU A 257 -8.83 22.01 14.55
CA GLU A 257 -10.09 22.61 14.12
C GLU A 257 -10.03 24.11 14.35
N LEU A 258 -10.48 24.85 13.33
CA LEU A 258 -10.49 26.32 13.38
C LEU A 258 -11.84 26.84 12.90
N THR A 259 -12.14 28.06 13.33
CA THR A 259 -13.31 28.79 12.85
C THR A 259 -12.89 30.17 12.35
N ALA A 260 -13.53 30.63 11.27
CA ALA A 260 -13.43 31.99 10.75
C ALA A 260 -14.78 32.40 10.19
N GLU A 261 -15.35 33.54 10.67
CA GLU A 261 -16.63 34.10 10.21
C GLU A 261 -17.79 33.06 10.25
N GLY A 262 -17.80 32.14 11.23
CA GLY A 262 -18.80 31.08 11.36
C GLY A 262 -18.62 29.88 10.45
N GLU A 263 -17.56 29.83 9.64
CA GLU A 263 -17.18 28.69 8.83
C GLU A 263 -16.17 27.80 9.57
N SER A 264 -16.22 26.48 9.30
CA SER A 264 -15.35 25.51 9.95
C SER A 264 -14.21 25.07 9.03
N PHE A 265 -13.03 24.96 9.60
CA PHE A 265 -11.82 24.57 8.90
C PHE A 265 -11.03 23.55 9.71
N SER A 266 -10.31 22.67 9.03
CA SER A 266 -9.40 21.74 9.68
C SER A 266 -8.04 21.70 8.99
N ALA A 267 -7.02 21.37 9.79
CA ALA A 267 -5.71 21.00 9.30
C ALA A 267 -5.29 19.68 9.95
N ALA A 268 -4.59 18.86 9.19
CA ALA A 268 -3.96 17.65 9.70
C ALA A 268 -2.46 17.71 9.46
N GLY A 269 -1.71 17.16 10.40
CA GLY A 269 -0.26 17.05 10.32
C GLY A 269 0.23 15.84 11.08
N ARG A 270 1.50 15.47 10.83
CA ARG A 270 2.14 14.35 11.48
C ARG A 270 3.49 14.76 12.06
N GLU A 271 3.72 14.43 13.32
CA GLU A 271 5.00 14.55 14.01
C GLU A 271 5.59 13.15 14.15
N ILE A 272 6.73 12.90 13.49
CA ILE A 272 7.42 11.61 13.56
C ILE A 272 8.12 11.53 14.92
N ILE A 273 7.86 10.46 15.68
CA ILE A 273 8.52 10.16 16.95
C ILE A 273 9.70 9.22 16.69
N GLU A 274 9.44 8.13 15.97
CA GLU A 274 10.45 7.16 15.60
C GLU A 274 10.19 6.65 14.16
N LEU A 275 11.20 6.76 13.30
CA LEU A 275 11.09 6.26 11.92
C LEU A 275 10.94 4.74 11.85
N GLY A 276 11.47 4.02 12.84
CA GLY A 276 11.38 2.58 12.87
C GLY A 276 11.80 1.92 11.54
N TRP A 277 10.98 1.00 11.08
CA TRP A 277 11.20 0.27 9.83
C TRP A 277 11.18 1.14 8.55
N LYS A 278 10.55 2.30 8.56
CA LYS A 278 10.58 3.23 7.42
C LYS A 278 11.98 3.75 7.08
N LYS A 279 12.95 3.60 7.97
CA LYS A 279 14.37 3.88 7.65
C LYS A 279 14.89 3.03 6.48
N VAL A 280 14.40 1.79 6.36
CA VAL A 280 14.79 0.85 5.31
C VAL A 280 14.16 1.21 3.96
N GLU A 281 12.99 1.81 3.96
CA GLU A 281 12.23 2.17 2.76
C GLU A 281 12.67 3.50 2.13
N LYS A 282 13.54 4.29 2.77
CA LYS A 282 14.05 5.53 2.18
C LYS A 282 14.59 5.25 0.77
N GLY A 283 13.92 5.83 -0.25
CA GLY A 283 14.23 5.63 -1.66
C GLY A 283 13.23 4.77 -2.45
N ILE A 284 12.24 4.15 -1.79
CA ILE A 284 10.98 3.73 -2.40
C ILE A 284 10.01 4.87 -2.09
N GLU A 285 9.33 5.38 -3.11
CA GLU A 285 8.49 6.58 -3.12
C GLU A 285 7.94 6.97 -1.74
N GLU A 286 8.18 8.21 -1.34
CA GLU A 286 7.43 8.82 -0.24
C GLU A 286 5.96 8.61 -0.58
N ASP A 287 5.26 7.81 0.21
CA ASP A 287 3.81 7.64 0.10
C ASP A 287 3.20 9.04 -0.08
N GLU A 288 2.41 9.25 -1.11
CA GLU A 288 1.67 10.51 -1.32
C GLU A 288 0.77 10.84 -0.11
N GLU A 289 0.47 9.86 0.76
CA GLU A 289 -0.10 10.08 2.09
C GLU A 289 0.85 10.84 3.04
N ALA A 290 2.15 10.87 2.79
CA ALA A 290 3.14 11.62 3.57
C ALA A 290 3.13 13.14 3.28
N ALA A 291 2.31 13.63 2.38
CA ALA A 291 2.06 15.06 2.16
C ALA A 291 1.21 15.72 3.28
N GLU A 292 1.08 15.09 4.45
CA GLU A 292 0.61 15.77 5.64
C GLU A 292 1.62 16.87 5.99
N GLN A 293 1.14 18.11 5.97
CA GLN A 293 1.99 19.25 6.30
C GLN A 293 2.58 19.14 7.71
N VAL A 294 3.77 19.70 7.91
CA VAL A 294 4.33 19.87 9.25
C VAL A 294 3.61 21.05 9.90
N LEU A 295 2.82 20.77 10.94
CA LEU A 295 2.14 21.80 11.69
C LEU A 295 3.08 22.41 12.75
N PRO A 296 3.10 23.75 12.92
CA PRO A 296 3.82 24.37 14.02
C PRO A 296 3.21 23.98 15.37
N ASN A 297 3.83 24.41 16.46
CA ASN A 297 3.26 24.13 17.80
C ASN A 297 2.04 25.02 18.03
N LEU A 298 0.85 24.43 17.84
CA LEU A 298 -0.46 25.10 17.89
C LEU A 298 -1.17 24.80 19.23
N ARG A 299 -1.87 25.81 19.75
CA ARG A 299 -2.68 25.73 20.97
C ARG A 299 -4.11 26.20 20.71
N GLN A 300 -5.04 25.68 21.47
CA GLN A 300 -6.42 26.19 21.46
C GLN A 300 -6.44 27.66 21.83
N GLY A 301 -7.17 28.47 21.09
CA GLY A 301 -7.24 29.91 21.24
C GLY A 301 -6.28 30.73 20.37
N ASP A 302 -5.23 30.11 19.81
CA ASP A 302 -4.34 30.76 18.87
C ASP A 302 -5.12 31.29 17.65
N SER A 303 -4.66 32.40 17.10
CA SER A 303 -5.32 33.06 15.97
C SER A 303 -4.32 33.41 14.87
N PHE A 304 -4.71 33.19 13.64
CA PHE A 304 -3.91 33.41 12.44
C PHE A 304 -4.70 34.24 11.42
N VAL A 305 -4.04 35.13 10.72
CA VAL A 305 -4.68 35.88 9.63
C VAL A 305 -4.49 35.12 8.32
N CYS A 306 -5.56 35.01 7.55
CA CYS A 306 -5.52 34.43 6.23
C CYS A 306 -4.66 35.26 5.30
N LYS A 307 -3.61 34.66 4.73
CA LYS A 307 -2.69 35.33 3.78
C LYS A 307 -3.15 35.14 2.33
N ASN A 308 -3.65 33.96 2.01
CA ASN A 308 -4.12 33.64 0.66
C ASN A 308 -5.22 32.57 0.72
N ILE A 309 -6.06 32.54 -0.30
CA ILE A 309 -7.15 31.57 -0.45
C ILE A 309 -6.99 30.87 -1.79
N GLN A 310 -7.06 29.55 -1.76
CA GLN A 310 -7.04 28.71 -2.94
C GLN A 310 -8.40 28.03 -3.10
N LEU A 311 -9.11 28.40 -4.15
CA LEU A 311 -10.29 27.66 -4.59
C LEU A 311 -9.88 26.66 -5.66
N LYS A 312 -9.97 25.37 -5.37
CA LYS A 312 -9.65 24.30 -6.33
C LYS A 312 -10.94 23.73 -6.89
N ALA A 313 -11.11 23.87 -8.21
CA ALA A 313 -12.15 23.18 -8.97
C ALA A 313 -11.64 21.75 -9.33
N GLN A 314 -12.42 20.76 -9.04
CA GLN A 314 -12.12 19.35 -9.26
C GLN A 314 -13.34 18.62 -9.82
N LYS A 315 -13.12 17.46 -10.43
CA LYS A 315 -14.18 16.58 -10.90
C LYS A 315 -14.07 15.22 -10.21
N THR A 316 -15.22 14.64 -9.90
CA THR A 316 -15.24 13.25 -9.46
C THR A 316 -14.70 12.34 -10.57
N ALA A 317 -13.97 11.30 -10.23
CA ALA A 317 -13.45 10.31 -11.16
C ALA A 317 -14.23 8.98 -11.03
N PRO A 318 -14.33 8.20 -12.11
CA PRO A 318 -14.89 6.87 -12.03
C PRO A 318 -13.98 5.96 -11.20
N PRO A 319 -14.48 4.79 -10.75
CA PRO A 319 -13.62 3.81 -10.10
C PRO A 319 -12.51 3.37 -11.06
N ALA A 320 -11.33 3.11 -10.53
CA ALA A 320 -10.21 2.63 -11.30
C ALA A 320 -10.50 1.22 -11.88
N ARG A 321 -9.92 0.94 -13.06
CA ARG A 321 -9.92 -0.42 -13.60
C ARG A 321 -9.17 -1.36 -12.69
N TYR A 322 -9.59 -2.61 -12.67
CA TYR A 322 -8.82 -3.64 -11.99
C TYR A 322 -7.45 -3.83 -12.64
N THR A 323 -6.47 -4.07 -11.82
CA THR A 323 -5.13 -4.53 -12.22
C THR A 323 -4.89 -5.92 -11.67
N GLU A 324 -3.78 -6.55 -12.04
CA GLU A 324 -3.39 -7.85 -11.48
C GLU A 324 -2.99 -7.75 -9.98
N ALA A 325 -2.91 -6.53 -9.44
CA ALA A 325 -2.62 -6.25 -8.04
C ALA A 325 -3.87 -5.95 -7.18
N THR A 326 -5.05 -5.81 -7.82
CA THR A 326 -6.29 -5.39 -7.13
C THR A 326 -7.39 -6.44 -7.19
#